data_5351dc7084bc575971b8aefd7ab7f9a1
#
_entry.id   5351dc7084bc575971b8aefd7ab7f9a1
#
_cell.length_a   1.000
_cell.length_b   1.000
_cell.length_c   1.000
_cell.angle_alpha   90.00
_cell.angle_beta   90.00
_cell.angle_gamma   90.00
#
_symmetry.space_group_name_H-M   'P 1'
#
loop_
_entity.id
_entity.type
_entity.pdbx_description
1 polymer ?
#
loop_
_entity_poly.entity_id
_entity_poly.type
_entity_poly.pdbx_seq_one_letter_code
_entity_poly.pdbx_strand_id
1 'polypeptide(L)'
;MTPRNSLTGLAVFASVSLAMCLSVTAANASQPALPAGPDLAQVQHTAIAQASQLANTLGTESGGYYLDHGKVVFNVLNAASAQKAQAAGMTAKTVTRSFAALTNTKNALDAVREVPQTTWGIDTSTDQVVVTIYSAATPATAAKVTSAAQKLGDAVRIEQKTGRLDLHIADGDAIQNDQARCSLGFNVTRGGSPFLLTAGHCTNLGGTWSGGDVSGAEVVESDCPGADSGLLTRPNGSGPGEINTGQAITSAGTPTVGEQMEKQGSTTGGGSGEVTSVDQSVNFDVGVLNHEFGTTAHTDHGDSGGPAYDGSTGLGTLSGGDTQTSYFYPLTLELQSYGLSLA
;
A
#
# COMPACT_ATOMS: atom_id res chain seq x y z
N MET A 1 52.89 37.57 -57.76
CA MET A 1 52.36 37.93 -59.10
C MET A 1 50.88 38.20 -58.96
N THR A 2 50.54 39.45 -58.88
CA THR A 2 49.25 40.02 -59.25
C THR A 2 49.12 40.03 -60.77
N PRO A 3 48.01 40.27 -61.46
CA PRO A 3 46.92 41.18 -61.08
C PRO A 3 45.49 40.86 -61.58
N ARG A 4 44.62 41.73 -61.18
CA ARG A 4 43.62 42.57 -61.88
C ARG A 4 42.16 42.05 -61.94
N ASN A 5 41.35 42.82 -61.29
CA ASN A 5 40.37 43.90 -61.68
C ASN A 5 39.31 43.52 -62.72
N SER A 6 38.06 43.70 -62.39
CA SER A 6 37.27 44.86 -62.94
C SER A 6 35.91 44.96 -62.29
N LEU A 7 35.55 46.21 -62.10
CA LEU A 7 34.32 46.86 -61.70
C LEU A 7 33.17 46.72 -62.74
N THR A 8 31.97 46.86 -62.26
CA THR A 8 30.77 47.71 -62.72
C THR A 8 29.51 46.91 -62.46
N GLY A 9 28.47 47.40 -61.99
CA GLY A 9 27.89 48.74 -61.96
C GLY A 9 26.57 48.80 -61.18
N LEU A 10 26.29 49.90 -60.69
CA LEU A 10 25.15 50.40 -59.90
C LEU A 10 23.83 50.31 -60.66
N ALA A 11 22.73 49.79 -60.01
CA ALA A 11 21.38 50.21 -60.35
C ALA A 11 20.51 50.22 -59.12
N VAL A 12 20.16 51.38 -58.65
CA VAL A 12 19.18 51.65 -57.58
C VAL A 12 17.79 51.58 -58.20
N PHE A 13 16.94 50.72 -57.71
CA PHE A 13 15.50 50.81 -57.83
C PHE A 13 14.85 50.87 -56.48
N ALA A 14 14.34 52.00 -56.11
CA ALA A 14 13.47 52.19 -54.97
C ALA A 14 12.06 51.68 -55.32
N SER A 15 11.63 50.62 -54.66
CA SER A 15 10.23 50.22 -54.68
C SER A 15 9.65 50.34 -53.27
N VAL A 16 8.72 51.29 -53.15
CA VAL A 16 7.89 51.50 -51.98
C VAL A 16 6.93 50.31 -51.87
N SER A 17 7.16 49.44 -50.88
CA SER A 17 6.22 48.36 -50.52
C SER A 17 5.35 48.82 -49.35
N LEU A 18 4.09 49.03 -49.65
CA LEU A 18 3.02 49.28 -48.69
C LEU A 18 2.80 48.01 -47.81
N ALA A 19 3.26 48.06 -46.57
CA ALA A 19 3.04 46.95 -45.60
C ALA A 19 1.60 46.99 -45.10
N MET A 20 0.75 46.12 -45.65
CA MET A 20 -0.57 45.83 -45.13
C MET A 20 -0.41 44.89 -43.93
N CYS A 21 -0.57 45.41 -42.69
CA CYS A 21 -0.67 44.58 -41.48
C CYS A 21 -1.99 43.79 -41.50
N LEU A 22 -1.94 42.55 -41.95
CA LEU A 22 -2.98 41.58 -41.70
C LEU A 22 -2.75 41.03 -40.29
N SER A 23 -3.53 41.49 -39.32
CA SER A 23 -3.65 40.87 -37.99
C SER A 23 -4.32 39.50 -38.12
N VAL A 24 -3.51 38.45 -38.20
CA VAL A 24 -3.99 37.09 -38.07
C VAL A 24 -4.28 36.86 -36.58
N THR A 25 -5.56 36.96 -36.19
CA THR A 25 -6.03 36.44 -34.93
C THR A 25 -5.91 34.91 -35.00
N ALA A 26 -4.88 34.35 -34.33
CA ALA A 26 -4.79 32.93 -34.13
C ALA A 26 -5.97 32.50 -33.21
N ALA A 27 -7.00 31.96 -33.82
CA ALA A 27 -8.00 31.22 -33.07
C ALA A 27 -7.30 29.98 -32.45
N ASN A 28 -7.08 30.01 -31.14
CA ASN A 28 -6.72 28.81 -30.38
C ASN A 28 -7.88 27.82 -30.53
N ALA A 29 -7.84 26.97 -31.55
CA ALA A 29 -8.64 25.78 -31.60
C ALA A 29 -8.05 24.84 -30.51
N SER A 30 -8.70 24.79 -29.34
CA SER A 30 -8.44 23.74 -28.33
C SER A 30 -8.64 22.42 -29.04
N GLN A 31 -7.55 21.66 -29.25
CA GLN A 31 -7.66 20.27 -29.67
C GLN A 31 -8.50 19.55 -28.61
N PRO A 32 -9.53 18.77 -29.01
CA PRO A 32 -10.23 17.93 -28.06
C PRO A 32 -9.18 17.02 -27.42
N ALA A 33 -9.14 17.03 -26.09
CA ALA A 33 -8.30 16.09 -25.33
C ALA A 33 -8.64 14.68 -25.81
N LEU A 34 -7.63 13.92 -26.19
CA LEU A 34 -7.80 12.47 -26.42
C LEU A 34 -8.45 11.90 -25.16
N PRO A 35 -9.43 10.98 -25.30
CA PRO A 35 -10.00 10.31 -24.13
C PRO A 35 -8.85 9.70 -23.34
N ALA A 36 -8.77 10.01 -22.04
CA ALA A 36 -7.83 9.38 -21.14
C ALA A 36 -8.01 7.87 -21.28
N GLY A 37 -6.91 7.14 -21.47
CA GLY A 37 -6.94 5.68 -21.43
C GLY A 37 -7.53 5.22 -20.09
N PRO A 38 -7.98 3.97 -19.97
CA PRO A 38 -8.49 3.47 -18.70
C PRO A 38 -7.41 3.65 -17.64
N ASP A 39 -7.81 4.15 -16.48
CA ASP A 39 -6.96 4.21 -15.30
C ASP A 39 -6.49 2.79 -14.97
N LEU A 40 -5.17 2.58 -15.03
CA LEU A 40 -4.58 1.24 -14.83
C LEU A 40 -4.88 0.70 -13.44
N ALA A 41 -4.89 1.56 -12.42
CA ALA A 41 -5.28 1.20 -11.07
C ALA A 41 -6.73 0.70 -11.03
N GLN A 42 -7.66 1.43 -11.64
CA GLN A 42 -9.07 1.02 -11.71
C GLN A 42 -9.27 -0.32 -12.45
N VAL A 43 -8.50 -0.57 -13.51
CA VAL A 43 -8.53 -1.86 -14.24
C VAL A 43 -8.02 -2.99 -13.33
N GLN A 44 -6.93 -2.75 -12.60
CA GLN A 44 -6.34 -3.69 -11.67
C GLN A 44 -7.30 -4.02 -10.52
N HIS A 45 -7.88 -3.03 -9.86
CA HIS A 45 -8.88 -3.23 -8.81
C HIS A 45 -10.11 -4.02 -9.29
N THR A 46 -10.56 -3.76 -10.51
CA THR A 46 -11.67 -4.54 -11.11
C THR A 46 -11.28 -6.01 -11.26
N ALA A 47 -10.07 -6.29 -11.74
CA ALA A 47 -9.57 -7.66 -11.89
C ALA A 47 -9.39 -8.37 -10.54
N ILE A 48 -8.90 -7.68 -9.52
CA ILE A 48 -8.80 -8.18 -8.13
C ILE A 48 -10.19 -8.52 -7.58
N ALA A 49 -11.18 -7.64 -7.75
CA ALA A 49 -12.55 -7.89 -7.29
C ALA A 49 -13.17 -9.13 -7.96
N GLN A 50 -12.94 -9.32 -9.26
CA GLN A 50 -13.38 -10.52 -9.99
C GLN A 50 -12.68 -11.79 -9.49
N ALA A 51 -11.37 -11.70 -9.19
CA ALA A 51 -10.62 -12.81 -8.63
C ALA A 51 -11.14 -13.20 -7.24
N SER A 52 -11.43 -12.21 -6.38
CA SER A 52 -12.04 -12.43 -5.07
C SER A 52 -13.39 -13.13 -5.16
N GLN A 53 -14.27 -12.69 -6.07
CA GLN A 53 -15.56 -13.36 -6.31
C GLN A 53 -15.39 -14.82 -6.79
N LEU A 54 -14.43 -15.05 -7.70
CA LEU A 54 -14.15 -16.40 -8.18
C LEU A 54 -13.58 -17.29 -7.05
N ALA A 55 -12.69 -16.75 -6.21
CA ALA A 55 -12.14 -17.46 -5.05
C ALA A 55 -13.25 -17.91 -4.10
N ASN A 56 -14.19 -17.02 -3.79
CA ASN A 56 -15.36 -17.33 -2.97
C ASN A 56 -16.25 -18.44 -3.62
N THR A 57 -16.43 -18.38 -4.94
CA THR A 57 -17.22 -19.37 -5.68
C THR A 57 -16.56 -20.76 -5.71
N LEU A 58 -15.23 -20.79 -5.81
CA LEU A 58 -14.46 -22.04 -5.85
C LEU A 58 -14.23 -22.65 -4.45
N GLY A 59 -14.26 -21.83 -3.41
CA GLY A 59 -14.05 -22.25 -2.02
C GLY A 59 -12.75 -23.04 -1.86
N THR A 60 -12.83 -24.29 -1.44
CA THR A 60 -11.66 -25.16 -1.19
C THR A 60 -10.87 -25.56 -2.45
N GLU A 61 -11.37 -25.27 -3.64
CA GLU A 61 -10.65 -25.50 -4.90
C GLU A 61 -9.83 -24.29 -5.35
N SER A 62 -9.95 -23.16 -4.65
CA SER A 62 -9.13 -21.96 -4.85
C SER A 62 -7.82 -22.08 -4.08
N GLY A 63 -6.69 -21.85 -4.73
CA GLY A 63 -5.36 -21.65 -4.14
C GLY A 63 -5.04 -20.18 -3.86
N GLY A 64 -6.05 -19.30 -3.99
CA GLY A 64 -5.86 -17.87 -3.93
C GLY A 64 -5.43 -17.26 -5.27
N TYR A 65 -5.00 -16.02 -5.26
CA TYR A 65 -4.56 -15.31 -6.46
C TYR A 65 -3.48 -14.27 -6.10
N TYR A 66 -2.78 -13.78 -7.11
CA TYR A 66 -1.79 -12.71 -6.99
C TYR A 66 -1.68 -11.96 -8.32
N LEU A 67 -1.00 -10.82 -8.30
CA LEU A 67 -0.68 -10.07 -9.51
C LEU A 67 0.72 -10.43 -9.99
N ASP A 68 0.83 -10.71 -11.28
CA ASP A 68 2.10 -10.85 -11.98
C ASP A 68 2.15 -9.83 -13.11
N HIS A 69 3.02 -8.82 -13.00
CA HIS A 69 3.10 -7.71 -13.94
C HIS A 69 1.72 -7.06 -14.21
N GLY A 70 0.95 -6.81 -13.15
CA GLY A 70 -0.38 -6.19 -13.21
C GLY A 70 -1.50 -7.09 -13.74
N LYS A 71 -1.25 -8.40 -13.95
CA LYS A 71 -2.26 -9.39 -14.41
C LYS A 71 -2.54 -10.38 -13.29
N VAL A 72 -3.82 -10.70 -13.10
CA VAL A 72 -4.21 -11.72 -12.13
C VAL A 72 -3.75 -13.09 -12.56
N VAL A 73 -2.97 -13.74 -11.71
CA VAL A 73 -2.70 -15.19 -11.75
C VAL A 73 -3.55 -15.83 -10.66
N PHE A 74 -4.44 -16.73 -11.08
CA PHE A 74 -5.37 -17.39 -10.20
C PHE A 74 -4.93 -18.86 -9.96
N ASN A 75 -4.64 -19.20 -8.72
CA ASN A 75 -4.20 -20.51 -8.30
C ASN A 75 -5.40 -21.45 -8.14
N VAL A 76 -5.31 -22.64 -8.73
CA VAL A 76 -6.39 -23.65 -8.74
C VAL A 76 -5.85 -25.04 -8.46
N LEU A 77 -6.68 -25.91 -7.90
CA LEU A 77 -6.27 -27.26 -7.52
C LEU A 77 -6.55 -28.30 -8.60
N ASN A 78 -7.37 -27.96 -9.60
CA ASN A 78 -7.77 -28.90 -10.66
C ASN A 78 -8.09 -28.22 -11.98
N ALA A 79 -8.21 -29.04 -13.05
CA ALA A 79 -8.46 -28.55 -14.40
C ALA A 79 -9.84 -27.88 -14.59
N ALA A 80 -10.87 -28.29 -13.84
CA ALA A 80 -12.21 -27.71 -13.94
C ALA A 80 -12.21 -26.28 -13.39
N SER A 81 -11.52 -26.04 -12.25
CA SER A 81 -11.34 -24.71 -11.70
C SER A 81 -10.42 -23.84 -12.56
N ALA A 82 -9.41 -24.44 -13.24
CA ALA A 82 -8.59 -23.72 -14.22
C ALA A 82 -9.41 -23.18 -15.39
N GLN A 83 -10.35 -23.98 -15.92
CA GLN A 83 -11.26 -23.52 -16.98
C GLN A 83 -12.14 -22.35 -16.54
N LYS A 84 -12.62 -22.35 -15.28
CA LYS A 84 -13.41 -21.23 -14.73
C LYS A 84 -12.57 -19.96 -14.62
N ALA A 85 -11.33 -20.06 -14.14
CA ALA A 85 -10.42 -18.90 -14.06
C ALA A 85 -10.10 -18.33 -15.45
N GLN A 86 -9.81 -19.19 -16.42
CA GLN A 86 -9.56 -18.79 -17.80
C GLN A 86 -10.79 -18.14 -18.46
N ALA A 87 -11.99 -18.69 -18.21
CA ALA A 87 -13.25 -18.12 -18.70
C ALA A 87 -13.54 -16.72 -18.09
N ALA A 88 -13.01 -16.43 -16.89
CA ALA A 88 -13.05 -15.13 -16.25
C ALA A 88 -11.89 -14.18 -16.71
N GLY A 89 -11.10 -14.59 -17.72
CA GLY A 89 -10.02 -13.77 -18.27
C GLY A 89 -8.71 -13.79 -17.46
N MET A 90 -8.56 -14.69 -16.49
CA MET A 90 -7.39 -14.80 -15.64
C MET A 90 -6.42 -15.87 -16.11
N THR A 91 -5.13 -15.71 -15.78
CA THR A 91 -4.14 -16.78 -15.95
C THR A 91 -4.32 -17.81 -14.85
N ALA A 92 -4.63 -19.06 -15.21
CA ALA A 92 -4.75 -20.15 -14.24
C ALA A 92 -3.40 -20.83 -14.00
N LYS A 93 -3.03 -21.01 -12.71
CA LYS A 93 -1.84 -21.76 -12.27
C LYS A 93 -2.29 -22.91 -11.37
N THR A 94 -1.92 -24.14 -11.73
CA THR A 94 -2.21 -25.30 -10.88
C THR A 94 -1.22 -25.34 -9.71
N VAL A 95 -1.76 -25.45 -8.50
CA VAL A 95 -1.02 -25.51 -7.25
C VAL A 95 -1.45 -26.73 -6.44
N THR A 96 -0.73 -27.03 -5.36
CA THR A 96 -0.98 -28.23 -4.54
C THR A 96 -1.85 -27.93 -3.32
N ARG A 97 -1.91 -26.65 -2.87
CA ARG A 97 -2.62 -26.26 -1.65
C ARG A 97 -3.75 -25.29 -1.96
N SER A 98 -4.87 -25.48 -1.28
CA SER A 98 -5.92 -24.47 -1.26
C SER A 98 -5.52 -23.29 -0.38
N PHE A 99 -6.08 -22.12 -0.64
CA PHE A 99 -5.90 -20.96 0.23
C PHE A 99 -6.34 -21.27 1.67
N ALA A 100 -7.41 -22.05 1.84
CA ALA A 100 -7.86 -22.51 3.15
C ALA A 100 -6.80 -23.41 3.85
N ALA A 101 -6.09 -24.26 3.11
CA ALA A 101 -5.00 -25.07 3.66
C ALA A 101 -3.82 -24.21 4.10
N LEU A 102 -3.46 -23.18 3.29
CA LEU A 102 -2.42 -22.20 3.66
C LEU A 102 -2.83 -21.39 4.90
N THR A 103 -4.09 -20.97 4.98
CA THR A 103 -4.64 -20.28 6.16
C THR A 103 -4.54 -21.17 7.41
N ASN A 104 -4.89 -22.44 7.32
CA ASN A 104 -4.75 -23.37 8.44
C ASN A 104 -3.27 -23.54 8.85
N THR A 105 -2.35 -23.55 7.89
CA THR A 105 -0.90 -23.60 8.13
C THR A 105 -0.43 -22.34 8.86
N LYS A 106 -0.87 -21.15 8.43
CA LYS A 106 -0.59 -19.87 9.09
C LYS A 106 -1.14 -19.87 10.52
N ASN A 107 -2.40 -20.28 10.73
CA ASN A 107 -3.03 -20.33 12.04
C ASN A 107 -2.28 -21.26 13.01
N ALA A 108 -1.64 -22.32 12.52
CA ALA A 108 -0.81 -23.18 13.35
C ALA A 108 0.48 -22.47 13.82
N LEU A 109 1.02 -21.55 13.01
CA LEU A 109 2.14 -20.68 13.41
C LEU A 109 1.67 -19.58 14.37
N ASP A 110 0.48 -19.02 14.20
CA ASP A 110 -0.11 -18.00 15.09
C ASP A 110 -0.28 -18.52 16.54
N ALA A 111 -0.32 -19.82 16.73
CA ALA A 111 -0.30 -20.45 18.06
C ALA A 111 1.08 -20.38 18.75
N VAL A 112 2.14 -20.04 18.02
CA VAL A 112 3.50 -19.86 18.57
C VAL A 112 3.59 -18.48 19.18
N ARG A 113 3.77 -18.39 20.49
CA ARG A 113 3.80 -17.13 21.25
C ARG A 113 5.23 -16.74 21.63
N GLU A 114 5.44 -15.46 21.98
CA GLU A 114 6.71 -14.95 22.50
C GLU A 114 7.89 -15.23 21.56
N VAL A 115 7.76 -14.80 20.32
CA VAL A 115 8.77 -14.98 19.27
C VAL A 115 9.05 -13.66 18.53
N PRO A 116 9.47 -12.60 19.27
CA PRO A 116 9.77 -11.30 18.65
C PRO A 116 10.83 -11.43 17.56
N GLN A 117 10.84 -10.48 16.64
CA GLN A 117 11.75 -10.43 15.52
C GLN A 117 11.53 -11.57 14.50
N THR A 118 10.27 -11.99 14.33
CA THR A 118 9.86 -12.96 13.33
C THR A 118 8.56 -12.54 12.66
N THR A 119 8.36 -12.99 11.42
CA THR A 119 7.09 -12.81 10.70
C THR A 119 6.68 -14.10 10.02
N TRP A 120 5.39 -14.26 9.71
CA TRP A 120 4.90 -15.26 8.78
C TRP A 120 3.61 -14.80 8.09
N GLY A 121 3.51 -15.14 6.82
CA GLY A 121 2.37 -14.77 5.98
C GLY A 121 2.22 -15.72 4.80
N ILE A 122 1.06 -15.67 4.16
CA ILE A 122 0.76 -16.48 2.97
C ILE A 122 1.36 -15.81 1.74
N ASP A 123 2.22 -16.54 1.04
CA ASP A 123 2.70 -16.17 -0.30
C ASP A 123 1.98 -17.05 -1.34
N THR A 124 0.94 -16.50 -1.97
CA THR A 124 0.17 -17.19 -3.00
C THR A 124 0.98 -17.43 -4.26
N SER A 125 2.03 -16.65 -4.50
CA SER A 125 2.88 -16.83 -5.69
C SER A 125 3.71 -18.11 -5.62
N THR A 126 4.12 -18.53 -4.42
CA THR A 126 4.90 -19.74 -4.18
C THR A 126 4.07 -20.91 -3.63
N ASP A 127 2.78 -20.73 -3.35
CA ASP A 127 1.88 -21.73 -2.74
C ASP A 127 2.39 -22.20 -1.36
N GLN A 128 2.91 -21.25 -0.54
CA GLN A 128 3.52 -21.52 0.76
C GLN A 128 3.19 -20.43 1.79
N VAL A 129 3.31 -20.77 3.07
CA VAL A 129 3.47 -19.80 4.15
C VAL A 129 4.97 -19.50 4.31
N VAL A 130 5.35 -18.24 4.21
CA VAL A 130 6.74 -17.82 4.37
C VAL A 130 6.94 -17.36 5.80
N VAL A 131 7.91 -17.96 6.48
CA VAL A 131 8.38 -17.58 7.82
C VAL A 131 9.69 -16.84 7.67
N THR A 132 9.76 -15.59 8.11
CA THR A 132 11.00 -14.82 8.15
C THR A 132 11.51 -14.71 9.58
N ILE A 133 12.79 -15.00 9.79
CA ILE A 133 13.48 -14.85 11.06
C ILE A 133 14.57 -13.80 10.90
N TYR A 134 14.45 -12.71 11.64
CA TYR A 134 15.43 -11.62 11.59
C TYR A 134 16.67 -11.93 12.42
N SER A 135 17.83 -11.40 12.01
CA SER A 135 19.09 -11.62 12.73
C SER A 135 19.09 -11.05 14.15
N ALA A 136 18.17 -10.15 14.47
CA ALA A 136 17.95 -9.64 15.84
C ALA A 136 17.16 -10.60 16.73
N ALA A 137 16.56 -11.68 16.18
CA ALA A 137 15.89 -12.70 16.97
C ALA A 137 16.90 -13.46 17.84
N THR A 138 16.51 -13.76 19.07
CA THR A 138 17.37 -14.59 19.93
C THR A 138 17.51 -16.02 19.38
N PRO A 139 18.61 -16.75 19.68
CA PRO A 139 18.74 -18.14 19.28
C PRO A 139 17.57 -19.03 19.77
N ALA A 140 17.01 -18.74 20.92
CA ALA A 140 15.85 -19.44 21.47
C ALA A 140 14.59 -19.18 20.64
N THR A 141 14.33 -17.92 20.28
CA THR A 141 13.25 -17.52 19.38
C THR A 141 13.38 -18.21 18.02
N ALA A 142 14.55 -18.12 17.40
CA ALA A 142 14.81 -18.72 16.09
C ALA A 142 14.60 -20.26 16.12
N ALA A 143 15.10 -20.94 17.15
CA ALA A 143 14.89 -22.38 17.31
C ALA A 143 13.42 -22.76 17.51
N LYS A 144 12.66 -21.97 18.30
CA LYS A 144 11.25 -22.20 18.57
C LYS A 144 10.42 -22.10 17.30
N VAL A 145 10.61 -21.03 16.51
CA VAL A 145 9.89 -20.81 15.24
C VAL A 145 10.30 -21.83 14.19
N THR A 146 11.60 -22.11 14.04
CA THR A 146 12.10 -23.13 13.11
C THR A 146 11.50 -24.50 13.41
N SER A 147 11.44 -24.90 14.68
CA SER A 147 10.83 -26.17 15.08
C SER A 147 9.34 -26.25 14.78
N ALA A 148 8.61 -25.15 14.96
CA ALA A 148 7.19 -25.07 14.61
C ALA A 148 6.98 -25.18 13.08
N ALA A 149 7.74 -24.43 12.29
CA ALA A 149 7.69 -24.43 10.85
C ALA A 149 8.01 -25.82 10.24
N GLN A 150 9.05 -26.48 10.74
CA GLN A 150 9.43 -27.81 10.28
C GLN A 150 8.34 -28.87 10.46
N LYS A 151 7.50 -28.76 11.49
CA LYS A 151 6.34 -29.68 11.71
C LYS A 151 5.25 -29.53 10.66
N LEU A 152 5.21 -28.40 9.96
CA LEU A 152 4.24 -28.08 8.91
C LEU A 152 4.71 -28.50 7.52
N GLY A 153 5.95 -29.00 7.41
CA GLY A 153 6.52 -29.57 6.19
C GLY A 153 6.73 -28.55 5.07
N ASP A 154 6.51 -28.99 3.84
CA ASP A 154 6.74 -28.19 2.62
C ASP A 154 5.71 -27.08 2.38
N ALA A 155 4.66 -27.02 3.21
CA ALA A 155 3.73 -25.90 3.22
C ALA A 155 4.36 -24.62 3.79
N VAL A 156 5.51 -24.72 4.48
CA VAL A 156 6.21 -23.57 5.07
C VAL A 156 7.62 -23.46 4.49
N ARG A 157 7.98 -22.24 4.09
CA ARG A 157 9.33 -21.85 3.71
C ARG A 157 9.92 -20.93 4.77
N ILE A 158 11.14 -21.21 5.20
CA ILE A 158 11.84 -20.37 6.20
C ILE A 158 12.88 -19.51 5.47
N GLU A 159 12.87 -18.24 5.75
CA GLU A 159 13.84 -17.25 5.29
C GLU A 159 14.59 -16.62 6.48
N GLN A 160 15.86 -16.36 6.30
CA GLN A 160 16.67 -15.58 7.23
C GLN A 160 16.86 -14.19 6.66
N LYS A 161 16.56 -13.14 7.43
CA LYS A 161 16.72 -11.75 7.03
C LYS A 161 17.67 -11.02 7.98
N THR A 162 18.58 -10.26 7.41
CA THR A 162 19.45 -9.37 8.20
C THR A 162 18.65 -8.14 8.62
N GLY A 163 18.88 -7.69 9.85
CA GLY A 163 18.24 -6.49 10.37
C GLY A 163 17.36 -6.78 11.58
N ARG A 164 16.46 -5.84 11.84
CA ARG A 164 15.57 -5.80 12.98
C ARG A 164 14.18 -5.30 12.54
N LEU A 165 13.15 -5.76 13.20
CA LEU A 165 11.79 -5.21 13.13
C LEU A 165 11.65 -4.12 14.18
N ASP A 166 11.34 -2.91 13.76
CA ASP A 166 11.05 -1.78 14.63
C ASP A 166 9.72 -1.13 14.23
N LEU A 167 9.00 -0.57 15.21
CA LEU A 167 7.86 0.31 14.96
C LEU A 167 8.39 1.66 14.49
N HIS A 168 7.76 2.24 13.47
CA HIS A 168 8.14 3.53 12.91
C HIS A 168 7.13 4.60 13.30
N ILE A 169 7.54 5.84 13.52
CA ILE A 169 6.70 6.95 14.00
C ILE A 169 6.86 8.19 13.10
N ALA A 170 5.86 8.66 12.44
CA ALA A 170 5.41 9.84 11.65
C ALA A 170 5.19 9.62 10.16
N ASP A 171 4.38 9.99 9.40
CA ASP A 171 3.49 11.01 8.96
C ASP A 171 2.91 10.86 7.51
N GLY A 172 1.63 10.83 7.31
CA GLY A 172 1.02 11.56 6.21
C GLY A 172 1.13 13.07 6.50
N ASP A 173 0.24 13.68 7.24
CA ASP A 173 0.54 14.93 7.96
C ASP A 173 0.95 14.58 9.39
N ALA A 174 1.95 15.29 9.93
CA ALA A 174 2.41 15.07 11.28
C ALA A 174 1.33 15.33 12.31
N ILE A 175 1.03 14.34 13.12
CA ILE A 175 0.33 14.51 14.37
C ILE A 175 1.29 14.19 15.50
N GLN A 176 1.29 14.98 16.55
CA GLN A 176 2.23 14.83 17.66
C GLN A 176 1.58 15.13 19.00
N ASN A 177 2.14 14.53 20.04
CA ASN A 177 1.90 14.89 21.44
C ASN A 177 3.24 15.12 22.14
N ASP A 178 3.25 15.25 23.49
CA ASP A 178 4.47 15.47 24.25
C ASP A 178 5.46 14.29 24.26
N GLN A 179 5.04 13.11 23.79
CA GLN A 179 5.82 11.87 23.86
C GLN A 179 6.28 11.39 22.48
N ALA A 180 5.50 11.65 21.43
CA ALA A 180 5.77 11.13 20.11
C ALA A 180 5.18 11.99 18.99
N ARG A 181 5.70 11.73 17.81
CA ARG A 181 5.19 12.22 16.54
C ARG A 181 4.75 11.02 15.70
N CYS A 182 3.53 11.07 15.17
CA CYS A 182 2.91 10.04 14.32
C CYS A 182 2.22 10.65 13.11
N SER A 183 1.61 9.83 12.29
CA SER A 183 0.97 10.20 11.03
C SER A 183 -0.53 10.16 11.12
N LEU A 184 -1.18 11.10 10.46
CA LEU A 184 -2.56 10.97 10.04
C LEU A 184 -2.63 9.92 8.90
N GLY A 185 -3.38 8.84 9.10
CA GLY A 185 -3.64 7.85 8.07
C GLY A 185 -4.75 8.31 7.13
N PHE A 186 -5.97 8.32 7.64
CA PHE A 186 -7.14 8.70 6.84
C PHE A 186 -8.12 9.56 7.63
N ASN A 187 -8.73 10.52 6.94
CA ASN A 187 -9.91 11.20 7.44
C ASN A 187 -11.12 10.28 7.26
N VAL A 188 -11.87 10.05 8.32
CA VAL A 188 -13.00 9.12 8.37
C VAL A 188 -14.20 9.71 9.10
N THR A 189 -15.36 9.07 8.97
CA THR A 189 -16.57 9.47 9.65
C THR A 189 -17.22 8.28 10.37
N ARG A 190 -17.87 8.55 11.53
CA ARG A 190 -18.70 7.59 12.24
C ARG A 190 -20.02 8.27 12.62
N GLY A 191 -21.13 7.79 12.03
CA GLY A 191 -22.43 8.41 12.24
C GLY A 191 -22.49 9.88 11.83
N GLY A 192 -21.73 10.29 10.82
CA GLY A 192 -21.64 11.67 10.34
C GLY A 192 -20.70 12.59 11.15
N SER A 193 -20.09 12.09 12.22
CA SER A 193 -19.06 12.83 12.98
C SER A 193 -17.67 12.52 12.42
N PRO A 194 -16.76 13.51 12.30
CA PRO A 194 -15.44 13.33 11.75
C PRO A 194 -14.45 12.76 12.78
N PHE A 195 -13.56 11.89 12.31
CA PHE A 195 -12.48 11.27 13.07
C PHE A 195 -11.22 11.14 12.19
N LEU A 196 -10.13 10.73 12.82
CA LEU A 196 -8.83 10.50 12.20
C LEU A 196 -8.37 9.08 12.52
N LEU A 197 -7.97 8.31 11.50
CA LEU A 197 -7.25 7.06 11.68
C LEU A 197 -5.74 7.30 11.75
N THR A 198 -5.07 6.54 12.60
CA THR A 198 -3.62 6.47 12.75
C THR A 198 -3.24 5.09 13.31
N ALA A 199 -1.96 4.85 13.58
CA ALA A 199 -1.52 3.59 14.19
C ALA A 199 -1.94 3.47 15.67
N GLY A 200 -2.24 2.24 16.11
CA GLY A 200 -2.62 1.95 17.50
C GLY A 200 -1.48 2.14 18.48
N HIS A 201 -0.25 1.77 18.11
CA HIS A 201 0.91 2.01 18.97
C HIS A 201 1.18 3.50 19.22
N CYS A 202 0.73 4.40 18.33
CA CYS A 202 0.75 5.84 18.57
C CYS A 202 -0.30 6.22 19.62
N THR A 203 -1.56 5.81 19.44
CA THR A 203 -2.66 6.16 20.35
C THR A 203 -2.51 5.53 21.73
N ASN A 204 -1.81 4.41 21.88
CA ASN A 204 -1.46 3.81 23.17
C ASN A 204 -0.64 4.74 24.09
N LEU A 205 0.04 5.72 23.52
CA LEU A 205 0.75 6.74 24.32
C LEU A 205 -0.21 7.70 25.02
N GLY A 206 -1.49 7.71 24.65
CA GLY A 206 -2.49 8.63 25.21
C GLY A 206 -2.21 10.09 24.84
N GLY A 207 -2.71 11.00 25.70
CA GLY A 207 -2.50 12.43 25.52
C GLY A 207 -3.37 13.06 24.43
N THR A 208 -3.14 14.33 24.18
CA THR A 208 -3.82 15.13 23.16
C THR A 208 -2.90 15.32 21.96
N TRP A 209 -3.42 15.05 20.78
CA TRP A 209 -2.67 15.07 19.53
C TRP A 209 -2.95 16.35 18.74
N SER A 210 -1.92 16.87 18.09
CA SER A 210 -2.01 18.08 17.25
C SER A 210 -1.01 18.01 16.09
N GLY A 211 -1.37 18.61 14.95
CA GLY A 211 -0.52 18.71 13.76
C GLY A 211 -1.32 19.04 12.52
N GLY A 212 -0.71 19.71 11.54
CA GLY A 212 -1.44 20.22 10.37
C GLY A 212 -2.58 21.16 10.78
N ASP A 213 -3.79 20.85 10.33
CA ASP A 213 -5.04 21.54 10.73
C ASP A 213 -5.70 20.92 11.98
N VAL A 214 -5.11 19.88 12.56
CA VAL A 214 -5.64 19.18 13.73
C VAL A 214 -5.07 19.80 15.01
N SER A 215 -5.94 20.16 15.94
CA SER A 215 -5.54 20.67 17.24
C SER A 215 -6.45 20.12 18.34
N GLY A 216 -5.86 19.49 19.34
CA GLY A 216 -6.59 18.95 20.48
C GLY A 216 -7.38 17.67 20.19
N ALA A 217 -6.89 16.83 19.28
CA ALA A 217 -7.48 15.52 19.03
C ALA A 217 -7.25 14.58 20.22
N GLU A 218 -8.30 13.93 20.67
CA GLU A 218 -8.28 12.98 21.80
C GLU A 218 -8.40 11.54 21.29
N VAL A 219 -7.75 10.61 22.00
CA VAL A 219 -7.87 9.17 21.69
C VAL A 219 -9.28 8.67 21.98
N VAL A 220 -9.88 8.02 20.99
CA VAL A 220 -11.22 7.41 21.09
C VAL A 220 -11.11 5.89 21.19
N GLU A 221 -10.33 5.30 20.30
CA GLU A 221 -10.04 3.87 20.26
C GLU A 221 -8.54 3.68 20.08
N SER A 222 -8.01 2.59 20.65
CA SER A 222 -6.60 2.22 20.52
C SER A 222 -6.49 0.70 20.62
N ASP A 223 -5.99 0.07 19.59
CA ASP A 223 -5.84 -1.38 19.50
C ASP A 223 -4.42 -1.72 19.03
N CYS A 224 -3.56 -2.01 20.02
CA CYS A 224 -2.18 -2.47 19.85
C CYS A 224 -1.67 -3.05 21.19
N PRO A 225 -1.02 -4.23 21.21
CA PRO A 225 -0.80 -5.15 20.11
C PRO A 225 -2.09 -5.93 19.75
N GLY A 226 -2.04 -6.65 18.64
CA GLY A 226 -3.16 -7.40 18.07
C GLY A 226 -3.48 -6.88 16.70
N ALA A 227 -4.18 -5.77 16.62
CA ALA A 227 -4.18 -4.85 15.49
C ALA A 227 -3.16 -3.72 15.74
N ASP A 228 -2.94 -2.86 14.76
CA ASP A 228 -2.22 -1.61 14.98
C ASP A 228 -3.06 -0.44 14.43
N SER A 229 -4.20 -0.22 15.07
CA SER A 229 -5.17 0.78 14.64
C SER A 229 -5.55 1.70 15.79
N GLY A 230 -5.62 3.00 15.51
CA GLY A 230 -5.98 4.04 16.47
C GLY A 230 -6.94 5.05 15.86
N LEU A 231 -7.92 5.47 16.66
CA LEU A 231 -8.92 6.45 16.27
C LEU A 231 -8.83 7.67 17.17
N LEU A 232 -8.71 8.85 16.55
CA LEU A 232 -8.69 10.14 17.22
C LEU A 232 -9.95 10.96 16.86
N THR A 233 -10.41 11.80 17.77
CA THR A 233 -11.41 12.84 17.44
C THR A 233 -10.83 13.81 16.42
N ARG A 234 -11.70 14.46 15.63
CA ARG A 234 -11.33 15.59 14.77
C ARG A 234 -12.08 16.86 15.19
N PRO A 235 -11.55 17.65 16.14
CA PRO A 235 -12.25 18.79 16.73
C PRO A 235 -12.56 19.92 15.74
N ASN A 236 -11.74 20.08 14.69
CA ASN A 236 -11.83 21.20 13.75
C ASN A 236 -12.73 20.94 12.53
N GLY A 237 -13.68 20.00 12.63
CA GLY A 237 -14.61 19.65 11.55
C GLY A 237 -14.11 18.53 10.64
N SER A 238 -14.81 18.29 9.53
CA SER A 238 -14.43 17.24 8.57
C SER A 238 -13.15 17.62 7.83
N GLY A 239 -12.21 16.67 7.71
CA GLY A 239 -11.07 16.81 6.81
C GLY A 239 -11.42 16.41 5.38
N PRO A 240 -10.59 16.78 4.40
CA PRO A 240 -10.72 16.26 3.04
C PRO A 240 -10.45 14.76 3.01
N GLY A 241 -11.19 14.03 2.17
CA GLY A 241 -10.92 12.63 1.86
C GLY A 241 -9.76 12.49 0.87
N GLU A 242 -8.62 13.10 1.18
CA GLU A 242 -7.45 13.12 0.30
C GLU A 242 -6.14 13.07 1.10
N ILE A 243 -5.12 12.51 0.47
CA ILE A 243 -3.74 12.55 0.94
C ILE A 243 -3.22 14.00 0.80
N ASN A 244 -2.25 14.39 1.61
CA ASN A 244 -1.66 15.74 1.57
C ASN A 244 -0.98 16.12 0.24
N THR A 245 -0.86 15.19 -0.70
CA THR A 245 -0.45 15.42 -2.09
C THR A 245 -1.60 15.90 -2.99
N GLY A 246 -2.85 15.91 -2.49
CA GLY A 246 -4.06 16.18 -3.26
C GLY A 246 -4.67 14.93 -3.93
N GLN A 247 -4.15 13.73 -3.63
CA GLN A 247 -4.73 12.48 -4.11
C GLN A 247 -6.01 12.15 -3.32
N ALA A 248 -7.16 12.17 -3.99
CA ALA A 248 -8.43 11.79 -3.37
C ALA A 248 -8.48 10.28 -3.09
N ILE A 249 -8.95 9.92 -1.90
CA ILE A 249 -9.20 8.53 -1.51
C ILE A 249 -10.71 8.34 -1.38
N THR A 250 -11.29 7.56 -2.29
CA THR A 250 -12.74 7.40 -2.43
C THR A 250 -13.24 5.99 -2.14
N SER A 251 -12.33 5.04 -1.96
CA SER A 251 -12.63 3.63 -1.65
C SER A 251 -11.57 3.01 -0.77
N ALA A 252 -11.91 1.93 -0.08
CA ALA A 252 -10.96 1.06 0.60
C ALA A 252 -10.84 -0.26 -0.15
N GLY A 253 -9.62 -0.73 -0.36
CA GLY A 253 -9.29 -1.99 -1.05
C GLY A 253 -8.67 -3.02 -0.13
N THR A 254 -8.69 -4.27 -0.57
CA THR A 254 -7.95 -5.36 0.08
C THR A 254 -6.60 -5.51 -0.61
N PRO A 255 -5.49 -5.33 0.11
CA PRO A 255 -4.14 -5.47 -0.45
C PRO A 255 -3.94 -6.84 -1.11
N THR A 256 -3.31 -6.89 -2.27
CA THR A 256 -3.06 -8.10 -3.03
C THR A 256 -1.59 -8.23 -3.39
N VAL A 257 -0.99 -9.40 -3.19
CA VAL A 257 0.42 -9.65 -3.54
C VAL A 257 0.69 -9.31 -5.01
N GLY A 258 1.74 -8.52 -5.26
CA GLY A 258 2.10 -7.98 -6.57
C GLY A 258 1.42 -6.67 -6.94
N GLU A 259 0.55 -6.14 -6.08
CA GLU A 259 -0.11 -4.84 -6.27
C GLU A 259 0.91 -3.71 -6.07
N GLN A 260 0.94 -2.77 -7.03
CA GLN A 260 1.74 -1.56 -6.88
C GLN A 260 0.97 -0.59 -5.99
N MET A 261 1.67 0.07 -5.10
CA MET A 261 1.07 0.99 -4.15
C MET A 261 1.95 2.20 -3.90
N GLU A 262 1.35 3.23 -3.41
CA GLU A 262 2.00 4.44 -2.92
C GLU A 262 1.80 4.57 -1.41
N LYS A 263 2.69 5.27 -0.76
CA LYS A 263 2.54 5.64 0.65
C LYS A 263 2.87 7.10 0.85
N GLN A 264 2.39 7.66 1.93
CA GLN A 264 2.76 9.00 2.36
C GLN A 264 3.23 8.97 3.82
N GLY A 265 4.33 9.67 4.08
CA GLY A 265 4.91 9.73 5.41
C GLY A 265 5.65 11.04 5.68
N SER A 266 5.73 11.56 6.94
CA SER A 266 6.36 12.84 7.29
C SER A 266 7.85 12.82 7.42
N THR A 267 8.42 11.68 7.58
CA THR A 267 9.87 11.55 7.60
C THR A 267 10.39 11.32 6.20
N THR A 268 9.81 10.35 5.49
CA THR A 268 10.31 9.95 4.18
C THR A 268 9.48 10.50 3.02
N GLY A 269 8.37 11.22 3.30
CA GLY A 269 7.49 11.77 2.27
C GLY A 269 6.76 10.71 1.45
N GLY A 270 6.45 11.05 0.19
CA GLY A 270 5.86 10.12 -0.78
C GLY A 270 6.84 9.03 -1.20
N GLY A 271 6.33 7.83 -1.39
CA GLY A 271 7.08 6.69 -1.89
C GLY A 271 6.17 5.67 -2.52
N SER A 272 6.73 4.76 -3.29
CA SER A 272 6.00 3.66 -3.92
C SER A 272 6.66 2.32 -3.60
N GLY A 273 5.89 1.25 -3.73
CA GLY A 273 6.36 -0.11 -3.53
C GLY A 273 5.38 -1.12 -4.08
N GLU A 274 5.69 -2.38 -3.86
CA GLU A 274 4.87 -3.52 -4.24
C GLU A 274 4.44 -4.28 -3.00
N VAL A 275 3.19 -4.70 -2.92
CA VAL A 275 2.71 -5.60 -1.86
C VAL A 275 3.38 -6.97 -2.03
N THR A 276 4.15 -7.39 -1.05
CA THR A 276 4.92 -8.65 -1.08
C THR A 276 4.24 -9.79 -0.33
N SER A 277 3.37 -9.45 0.62
CA SER A 277 2.68 -10.43 1.47
C SER A 277 1.39 -9.84 2.04
N VAL A 278 0.44 -10.72 2.38
CA VAL A 278 -0.84 -10.34 3.01
C VAL A 278 -1.13 -11.27 4.19
N ASP A 279 -2.02 -10.82 5.08
CA ASP A 279 -2.41 -11.57 6.29
C ASP A 279 -1.19 -12.06 7.09
N GLN A 280 -0.24 -11.14 7.32
CA GLN A 280 0.97 -11.45 8.10
C GLN A 280 0.74 -11.28 9.60
N SER A 281 1.38 -12.15 10.39
CA SER A 281 1.62 -11.91 11.80
C SER A 281 3.06 -11.41 11.96
N VAL A 282 3.22 -10.20 12.50
CA VAL A 282 4.50 -9.53 12.69
C VAL A 282 4.79 -9.43 14.18
N ASN A 283 5.88 -10.04 14.63
CA ASN A 283 6.23 -10.11 16.03
C ASN A 283 7.27 -9.02 16.37
N PHE A 284 6.78 -7.87 16.74
CA PHE A 284 7.59 -6.78 17.28
C PHE A 284 7.95 -7.04 18.76
N ASP A 285 8.85 -6.26 19.33
CA ASP A 285 9.20 -6.37 20.75
C ASP A 285 8.02 -6.02 21.69
N VAL A 286 7.11 -5.16 21.23
CA VAL A 286 5.91 -4.76 22.00
C VAL A 286 4.77 -5.76 21.93
N GLY A 287 4.86 -6.76 21.04
CA GLY A 287 3.85 -7.79 20.85
C GLY A 287 3.63 -8.15 19.39
N VAL A 288 2.62 -8.99 19.16
CA VAL A 288 2.25 -9.47 17.83
C VAL A 288 1.23 -8.52 17.22
N LEU A 289 1.47 -8.07 15.99
CA LEU A 289 0.48 -7.45 15.14
C LEU A 289 0.02 -8.51 14.12
N ASN A 290 -1.29 -8.64 13.94
CA ASN A 290 -1.88 -9.62 13.04
C ASN A 290 -2.52 -8.93 11.84
N HIS A 291 -2.71 -9.70 10.75
CA HIS A 291 -3.36 -9.25 9.53
C HIS A 291 -2.62 -8.14 8.77
N GLU A 292 -1.35 -7.90 9.09
CA GLU A 292 -0.52 -6.92 8.36
C GLU A 292 -0.31 -7.33 6.90
N PHE A 293 -0.07 -6.36 6.02
CA PHE A 293 0.49 -6.62 4.71
C PHE A 293 1.88 -5.99 4.59
N GLY A 294 2.81 -6.73 3.98
CA GLY A 294 4.18 -6.30 3.77
C GLY A 294 4.38 -5.70 2.39
N THR A 295 5.21 -4.67 2.30
CA THR A 295 5.52 -3.97 1.03
C THR A 295 7.00 -3.69 0.90
N THR A 296 7.45 -3.39 -0.33
CA THR A 296 8.80 -2.88 -0.60
C THR A 296 8.91 -1.36 -0.47
N ALA A 297 7.82 -0.66 -0.14
CA ALA A 297 7.86 0.78 0.06
C ALA A 297 8.77 1.14 1.23
N HIS A 298 9.64 2.13 1.04
CA HIS A 298 10.54 2.57 2.09
C HIS A 298 9.83 3.47 3.10
N THR A 299 9.95 3.12 4.38
CA THR A 299 9.46 3.93 5.51
C THR A 299 10.55 4.03 6.57
N ASP A 300 10.44 5.02 7.47
CA ASP A 300 11.39 5.20 8.57
C ASP A 300 10.63 5.65 9.83
N HIS A 301 11.35 5.70 10.94
CA HIS A 301 10.87 6.24 12.20
C HIS A 301 10.21 7.58 11.97
N GLY A 302 8.98 7.62 12.32
CA GLY A 302 8.21 8.72 12.03
C GLY A 302 7.08 8.52 11.01
N ASP A 303 7.01 7.52 10.17
CA ASP A 303 5.96 7.27 9.19
C ASP A 303 4.75 6.48 9.72
N SER A 304 4.72 6.06 10.99
CA SER A 304 3.64 5.27 11.62
C SER A 304 2.27 5.93 11.56
N GLY A 305 1.27 5.18 11.14
CA GLY A 305 -0.10 5.62 10.92
C GLY A 305 -0.31 6.23 9.53
N GLY A 306 0.77 6.52 8.78
CA GLY A 306 0.70 7.07 7.44
C GLY A 306 0.01 6.14 6.44
N PRO A 307 -0.70 6.69 5.44
CA PRO A 307 -1.53 5.91 4.53
C PRO A 307 -0.72 5.19 3.46
N ALA A 308 -1.18 3.97 3.14
CA ALA A 308 -0.87 3.24 1.93
C ALA A 308 -2.09 3.28 1.00
N TYR A 309 -1.89 3.48 -0.31
CA TYR A 309 -2.97 3.58 -1.28
C TYR A 309 -2.51 3.18 -2.68
N ASP A 310 -3.46 2.82 -3.56
CA ASP A 310 -3.27 2.70 -5.00
C ASP A 310 -4.29 3.60 -5.71
N GLY A 311 -3.82 4.65 -6.39
CA GLY A 311 -4.68 5.66 -6.99
C GLY A 311 -5.66 6.27 -5.96
N SER A 312 -6.97 6.06 -6.15
CA SER A 312 -8.00 6.56 -5.23
C SER A 312 -8.47 5.53 -4.19
N THR A 313 -7.76 4.40 -4.06
CA THR A 313 -8.10 3.32 -3.15
C THR A 313 -7.14 3.27 -1.97
N GLY A 314 -7.62 3.52 -0.75
CA GLY A 314 -6.85 3.35 0.48
C GLY A 314 -6.66 1.87 0.80
N LEU A 315 -5.44 1.47 1.18
CA LEU A 315 -5.07 0.09 1.46
C LEU A 315 -4.82 -0.17 2.95
N GLY A 316 -4.20 0.77 3.67
CA GLY A 316 -3.90 0.58 5.08
C GLY A 316 -3.14 1.72 5.72
N THR A 317 -2.85 1.59 7.03
CA THR A 317 -2.03 2.50 7.83
C THR A 317 -0.73 1.83 8.26
N LEU A 318 0.38 2.58 8.25
CA LEU A 318 1.72 2.05 8.55
C LEU A 318 1.86 1.67 10.01
N SER A 319 2.28 0.45 10.24
CA SER A 319 2.70 -0.07 11.56
C SER A 319 4.21 0.10 11.77
N GLY A 320 5.03 -0.46 10.89
CA GLY A 320 6.48 -0.43 11.05
C GLY A 320 7.20 -1.30 10.05
N GLY A 321 8.44 -1.67 10.32
CA GLY A 321 9.17 -2.54 9.39
C GLY A 321 10.67 -2.61 9.65
N ASP A 322 11.40 -2.76 8.56
CA ASP A 322 12.86 -2.68 8.49
C ASP A 322 13.30 -1.84 7.27
N THR A 323 14.58 -1.82 6.97
CA THR A 323 15.12 -1.05 5.82
C THR A 323 14.67 -1.56 4.44
N GLN A 324 13.96 -2.67 4.35
CA GLN A 324 13.57 -3.33 3.10
C GLN A 324 12.09 -3.65 3.00
N THR A 325 11.40 -3.77 4.13
CA THR A 325 9.98 -4.14 4.19
C THR A 325 9.26 -3.26 5.18
N SER A 326 8.17 -2.66 4.73
CA SER A 326 7.23 -1.93 5.59
C SER A 326 5.94 -2.71 5.73
N TYR A 327 5.37 -2.73 6.92
CA TYR A 327 4.13 -3.43 7.26
C TYR A 327 3.03 -2.42 7.56
N PHE A 328 1.85 -2.68 7.02
CA PHE A 328 0.68 -1.82 7.15
C PHE A 328 -0.51 -2.63 7.63
N TYR A 329 -1.32 -2.04 8.50
CA TYR A 329 -2.59 -2.64 8.92
C TYR A 329 -3.71 -2.28 7.92
N PRO A 330 -4.52 -3.27 7.43
CA PRO A 330 -5.46 -3.03 6.33
C PRO A 330 -6.58 -2.06 6.69
N LEU A 331 -6.81 -1.03 5.86
CA LEU A 331 -7.85 -0.03 6.05
C LEU A 331 -9.27 -0.65 6.11
N THR A 332 -9.53 -1.71 5.34
CA THR A 332 -10.82 -2.41 5.36
C THR A 332 -11.14 -3.00 6.74
N LEU A 333 -10.13 -3.45 7.47
CA LEU A 333 -10.28 -3.96 8.84
C LEU A 333 -10.50 -2.82 9.83
N GLU A 334 -9.79 -1.70 9.69
CA GLU A 334 -9.97 -0.51 10.53
C GLU A 334 -11.39 0.05 10.41
N LEU A 335 -11.87 0.24 9.16
CA LEU A 335 -13.22 0.72 8.89
C LEU A 335 -14.29 -0.21 9.47
N GLN A 336 -14.09 -1.52 9.34
CA GLN A 336 -15.01 -2.52 9.89
C GLN A 336 -15.01 -2.53 11.42
N SER A 337 -13.84 -2.54 12.06
CA SER A 337 -13.69 -2.66 13.51
C SER A 337 -14.33 -1.49 14.25
N TYR A 338 -14.17 -0.28 13.71
CA TYR A 338 -14.68 0.93 14.36
C TYR A 338 -16.00 1.46 13.77
N GLY A 339 -16.59 0.76 12.79
CA GLY A 339 -17.83 1.18 12.14
C GLY A 339 -17.70 2.50 11.39
N LEU A 340 -16.62 2.68 10.63
CA LEU A 340 -16.25 3.91 9.95
C LEU A 340 -16.57 3.88 8.46
N SER A 341 -16.67 5.08 7.89
CA SER A 341 -16.66 5.33 6.44
C SER A 341 -15.57 6.36 6.13
N LEU A 342 -15.01 6.32 4.93
CA LEU A 342 -14.13 7.39 4.43
C LEU A 342 -14.86 8.73 4.43
N ALA A 343 -14.12 9.85 4.57
CA ALA A 343 -14.67 11.21 4.62
C ALA A 343 -15.13 11.70 3.24
#